data_8c30db237c00621a03e05d4d6e31d76c
#
_entry.id   8c30db237c00621a03e05d4d6e31d76c
#
_cell.length_a   1.000
_cell.length_b   1.000
_cell.length_c   1.000
_cell.angle_alpha   90.00
_cell.angle_beta   90.00
_cell.angle_gamma   90.00
#
_symmetry.space_group_name_H-M   'P 1'
#
loop_
_entity.id
_entity.type
_entity.pdbx_description
1 polymer ?
#
loop_
_entity_poly.entity_id
_entity_poly.type
_entity_poly.pdbx_seq_one_letter_code
_entity_poly.pdbx_strand_id
1 'polypeptide(L)'
;MNNPAAGITAVILASGFSKRMGCNKLLLPVEGKAMIAHVFDAVRQVEFEQTVVVTGFDSIAQLAVGNGFQAVDNDSPEIGQSHSVVLGVQKTSQSAGWMFFNGDMPWLKSDTIGKLLEYADAAHIVVPRYGSRPGQPVYFPAAFKAELLALTGDHGGRTIIRNHPDRVCYVPIDRAWMLIRLRVMRR
;
A
#
# COMPACT_ATOMS: atom_id res chain seq x y z
N MET A 1 -8.23 2.21 -24.97
CA MET A 1 -7.22 1.35 -24.32
C MET A 1 -7.83 0.85 -23.03
N ASN A 2 -7.73 -0.45 -22.72
CA ASN A 2 -8.26 -0.94 -21.45
C ASN A 2 -7.39 -0.41 -20.31
N ASN A 3 -8.02 0.24 -19.31
CA ASN A 3 -7.33 0.65 -18.09
C ASN A 3 -7.08 -0.60 -17.21
N PRO A 4 -5.84 -1.03 -16.98
CA PRO A 4 -5.55 -2.24 -16.19
C PRO A 4 -5.88 -2.06 -14.69
N ALA A 5 -6.11 -0.83 -14.22
CA ALA A 5 -6.50 -0.52 -12.86
C ALA A 5 -8.03 -0.36 -12.67
N ALA A 6 -8.83 -0.57 -13.74
CA ALA A 6 -10.29 -0.44 -13.67
C ALA A 6 -10.88 -1.38 -12.59
N GLY A 7 -11.73 -0.83 -11.73
CA GLY A 7 -12.32 -1.56 -10.61
C GLY A 7 -11.37 -1.85 -9.44
N ILE A 8 -10.06 -1.53 -9.55
CA ILE A 8 -9.07 -1.75 -8.48
C ILE A 8 -8.94 -0.50 -7.61
N THR A 9 -8.93 -0.71 -6.30
CA THR A 9 -8.67 0.36 -5.32
C THR A 9 -7.20 0.38 -4.90
N ALA A 10 -6.58 1.56 -4.90
CA ALA A 10 -5.32 1.80 -4.22
C ALA A 10 -5.55 2.08 -2.73
N VAL A 11 -4.89 1.34 -1.85
CA VAL A 11 -4.95 1.53 -0.39
C VAL A 11 -3.56 1.88 0.13
N ILE A 12 -3.38 3.13 0.57
CA ILE A 12 -2.11 3.61 1.13
C ILE A 12 -2.17 3.51 2.65
N LEU A 13 -1.33 2.67 3.23
CA LEU A 13 -1.24 2.43 4.67
C LEU A 13 -0.29 3.45 5.29
N ALA A 14 -0.83 4.38 6.08
CA ALA A 14 -0.12 5.53 6.63
C ALA A 14 -0.35 5.75 8.15
N SER A 15 -0.77 4.70 8.87
CA SER A 15 -1.07 4.75 10.32
C SER A 15 0.11 4.35 11.22
N GLY A 16 1.27 4.02 10.66
CA GLY A 16 2.41 3.51 11.42
C GLY A 16 2.96 4.55 12.41
N PHE A 17 2.93 4.21 13.70
CA PHE A 17 3.56 5.03 14.75
C PHE A 17 5.08 4.98 14.65
N SER A 18 5.71 6.14 14.44
CA SER A 18 7.15 6.31 14.62
C SER A 18 7.50 6.49 16.09
N LYS A 19 7.08 5.54 16.97
CA LYS A 19 7.20 5.62 18.45
C LYS A 19 8.58 6.04 18.96
N ARG A 20 9.64 5.90 18.16
CA ARG A 20 11.04 6.16 18.55
C ARG A 20 11.54 7.55 18.12
N MET A 21 10.77 8.32 17.36
CA MET A 21 11.29 9.53 16.69
C MET A 21 10.64 10.84 17.13
N GLY A 22 9.57 10.81 17.96
CA GLY A 22 8.85 12.02 18.39
C GLY A 22 8.13 12.78 17.26
N CYS A 23 8.29 12.33 15.99
CA CYS A 23 7.62 12.90 14.81
C CYS A 23 7.21 11.78 13.86
N ASN A 24 6.20 12.06 13.00
CA ASN A 24 5.78 11.11 11.99
C ASN A 24 6.80 11.04 10.85
N LYS A 25 7.47 9.88 10.69
CA LYS A 25 8.50 9.69 9.65
C LYS A 25 7.98 9.93 8.23
N LEU A 26 6.68 9.72 7.98
CA LEU A 26 6.09 9.89 6.65
C LEU A 26 6.05 11.36 6.21
N LEU A 27 6.15 12.29 7.17
CA LEU A 27 6.23 13.73 6.91
C LEU A 27 7.66 14.25 6.80
N LEU A 28 8.67 13.41 7.11
CA LEU A 28 10.06 13.83 6.95
C LEU A 28 10.40 14.08 5.48
N PRO A 29 11.21 15.11 5.21
CA PRO A 29 11.57 15.46 3.83
C PRO A 29 12.52 14.40 3.23
N VAL A 30 12.19 13.96 2.04
CA VAL A 30 13.03 13.17 1.14
C VAL A 30 13.08 13.94 -0.17
N GLU A 31 14.27 14.31 -0.64
CA GLU A 31 14.42 15.10 -1.86
C GLU A 31 13.48 16.34 -1.92
N GLY A 32 13.35 17.05 -0.79
CA GLY A 32 12.62 18.32 -0.70
C GLY A 32 11.11 18.23 -0.48
N LYS A 33 10.49 17.04 -0.41
CA LYS A 33 9.07 16.87 -0.09
C LYS A 33 8.84 15.74 0.91
N ALA A 34 7.68 15.73 1.58
CA ALA A 34 7.32 14.69 2.55
C ALA A 34 7.44 13.29 1.92
N MET A 35 7.97 12.33 2.67
CA MET A 35 8.17 10.94 2.20
C MET A 35 6.91 10.34 1.57
N ILE A 36 5.75 10.51 2.21
CA ILE A 36 4.48 9.99 1.72
C ILE A 36 4.03 10.66 0.41
N ALA A 37 4.41 11.92 0.17
CA ALA A 37 4.05 12.64 -1.04
C ALA A 37 4.65 12.01 -2.31
N HIS A 38 5.80 11.34 -2.20
CA HIS A 38 6.36 10.56 -3.30
C HIS A 38 5.47 9.37 -3.67
N VAL A 39 4.88 8.69 -2.67
CA VAL A 39 3.94 7.59 -2.90
C VAL A 39 2.67 8.13 -3.55
N PHE A 40 2.16 9.28 -3.08
CA PHE A 40 0.99 9.94 -3.66
C PHE A 40 1.21 10.29 -5.13
N ASP A 41 2.37 10.84 -5.49
CA ASP A 41 2.71 11.18 -6.88
C ASP A 41 2.76 9.94 -7.78
N ALA A 42 3.33 8.84 -7.29
CA ALA A 42 3.40 7.60 -8.07
C ALA A 42 2.02 6.97 -8.28
N VAL A 43 1.18 6.95 -7.23
CA VAL A 43 -0.18 6.38 -7.28
C VAL A 43 -1.10 7.23 -8.14
N ARG A 44 -1.02 8.56 -8.06
CA ARG A 44 -1.85 9.50 -8.84
C ARG A 44 -1.64 9.40 -10.36
N GLN A 45 -0.47 8.93 -10.82
CA GLN A 45 -0.20 8.70 -12.23
C GLN A 45 -0.87 7.44 -12.79
N VAL A 46 -1.53 6.66 -11.92
CA VAL A 46 -2.25 5.44 -12.30
C VAL A 46 -3.74 5.67 -12.05
N GLU A 47 -4.57 5.41 -13.05
CA GLU A 47 -6.02 5.63 -12.99
C GLU A 47 -6.72 4.49 -12.23
N PHE A 48 -6.49 4.41 -10.91
CA PHE A 48 -7.26 3.53 -10.04
C PHE A 48 -8.72 3.95 -9.98
N GLU A 49 -9.65 3.01 -9.76
CA GLU A 49 -11.08 3.30 -9.54
C GLU A 49 -11.27 4.30 -8.39
N GLN A 50 -10.52 4.09 -7.31
CA GLN A 50 -10.42 5.02 -6.20
C GLN A 50 -9.11 4.84 -5.45
N THR A 51 -8.69 5.88 -4.73
CA THR A 51 -7.51 5.84 -3.85
C THR A 51 -7.91 6.26 -2.46
N VAL A 52 -7.61 5.41 -1.47
CA VAL A 52 -7.84 5.70 -0.05
C VAL A 52 -6.51 5.69 0.71
N VAL A 53 -6.40 6.61 1.67
CA VAL A 53 -5.25 6.72 2.59
C VAL A 53 -5.73 6.44 3.99
N VAL A 54 -5.27 5.33 4.58
CA VAL A 54 -5.63 4.94 5.95
C VAL A 54 -4.61 5.51 6.91
N THR A 55 -5.05 6.44 7.78
CA THR A 55 -4.15 7.16 8.70
C THR A 55 -4.88 7.60 9.97
N GLY A 56 -4.19 7.67 11.09
CA GLY A 56 -4.66 8.33 12.33
C GLY A 56 -4.00 9.71 12.54
N PHE A 57 -3.47 10.34 11.47
CA PHE A 57 -2.77 11.63 11.55
C PHE A 57 -3.46 12.66 10.67
N ASP A 58 -4.02 13.72 11.27
CA ASP A 58 -4.72 14.80 10.56
C ASP A 58 -3.89 15.42 9.44
N SER A 59 -2.58 15.62 9.68
CA SER A 59 -1.68 16.20 8.68
C SER A 59 -1.54 15.33 7.42
N ILE A 60 -1.56 14.00 7.57
CA ILE A 60 -1.54 13.07 6.43
C ILE A 60 -2.91 13.01 5.78
N ALA A 61 -3.99 13.04 6.55
CA ALA A 61 -5.36 13.07 6.02
C ALA A 61 -5.57 14.33 5.16
N GLN A 62 -5.14 15.50 5.62
CA GLN A 62 -5.19 16.75 4.86
C GLN A 62 -4.37 16.68 3.57
N LEU A 63 -3.15 16.12 3.63
CA LEU A 63 -2.33 15.91 2.43
C LEU A 63 -3.02 14.95 1.44
N ALA A 64 -3.66 13.89 1.91
CA ALA A 64 -4.40 12.94 1.07
C ALA A 64 -5.55 13.64 0.33
N VAL A 65 -6.38 14.38 1.07
CA VAL A 65 -7.52 15.14 0.50
C VAL A 65 -7.02 16.19 -0.51
N GLY A 66 -5.94 16.91 -0.20
CA GLY A 66 -5.31 17.87 -1.11
C GLY A 66 -4.77 17.25 -2.41
N ASN A 67 -4.52 15.94 -2.42
CA ASN A 67 -4.14 15.16 -3.60
C ASN A 67 -5.33 14.49 -4.32
N GLY A 68 -6.57 14.74 -3.88
CA GLY A 68 -7.77 14.13 -4.45
C GLY A 68 -8.05 12.71 -3.95
N PHE A 69 -7.37 12.25 -2.89
CA PHE A 69 -7.58 10.94 -2.29
C PHE A 69 -8.54 11.00 -1.11
N GLN A 70 -9.22 9.90 -0.83
CA GLN A 70 -10.08 9.79 0.33
C GLN A 70 -9.25 9.41 1.56
N ALA A 71 -9.35 10.20 2.64
CA ALA A 71 -8.79 9.81 3.92
C ALA A 71 -9.77 8.87 4.66
N VAL A 72 -9.20 7.81 5.26
CA VAL A 72 -9.89 6.86 6.12
C VAL A 72 -9.21 6.93 7.48
N ASP A 73 -9.98 7.30 8.50
CA ASP A 73 -9.46 7.42 9.85
C ASP A 73 -9.14 6.06 10.46
N ASN A 74 -7.98 5.97 11.10
CA ASN A 74 -7.58 4.84 11.91
C ASN A 74 -7.35 5.34 13.34
N ASP A 75 -8.37 5.23 14.16
CA ASP A 75 -8.40 5.66 15.56
C ASP A 75 -7.65 4.70 16.50
N SER A 76 -7.28 3.50 16.02
CA SER A 76 -6.68 2.43 16.82
C SER A 76 -5.45 1.81 16.13
N PRO A 77 -4.45 2.62 15.77
CA PRO A 77 -3.27 2.17 15.03
C PRO A 77 -2.35 1.23 15.83
N GLU A 78 -2.50 1.14 17.15
CA GLU A 78 -1.81 0.21 18.04
C GLU A 78 -2.23 -1.25 17.82
N ILE A 79 -3.41 -1.51 17.24
CA ILE A 79 -3.88 -2.86 16.87
C ILE A 79 -2.94 -3.49 15.83
N GLY A 80 -2.25 -2.65 15.04
CA GLY A 80 -1.25 -3.12 14.07
C GLY A 80 -1.66 -2.89 12.61
N GLN A 81 -0.82 -3.37 11.69
CA GLN A 81 -1.00 -3.14 10.26
C GLN A 81 -2.29 -3.76 9.71
N SER A 82 -2.73 -4.89 10.26
CA SER A 82 -3.98 -5.56 9.85
C SER A 82 -5.19 -4.65 9.97
N HIS A 83 -5.28 -3.85 11.04
CA HIS A 83 -6.40 -2.92 11.23
C HIS A 83 -6.50 -1.90 10.10
N SER A 84 -5.37 -1.33 9.68
CA SER A 84 -5.35 -0.42 8.53
C SER A 84 -5.79 -1.10 7.22
N VAL A 85 -5.41 -2.37 7.01
CA VAL A 85 -5.88 -3.16 5.84
C VAL A 85 -7.38 -3.35 5.90
N VAL A 86 -7.91 -3.79 7.05
CA VAL A 86 -9.36 -4.01 7.27
C VAL A 86 -10.16 -2.73 6.99
N LEU A 87 -9.75 -1.60 7.56
CA LEU A 87 -10.42 -0.30 7.35
C LEU A 87 -10.45 0.09 5.86
N GLY A 88 -9.34 -0.07 5.15
CA GLY A 88 -9.26 0.21 3.72
C GLY A 88 -10.20 -0.65 2.90
N VAL A 89 -10.26 -1.96 3.17
CA VAL A 89 -11.16 -2.91 2.48
C VAL A 89 -12.63 -2.65 2.81
N GLN A 90 -12.95 -2.37 4.08
CA GLN A 90 -14.33 -2.05 4.51
C GLN A 90 -14.86 -0.80 3.80
N LYS A 91 -14.03 0.25 3.72
CA LYS A 91 -14.41 1.52 3.10
C LYS A 91 -14.66 1.38 1.59
N THR A 92 -14.01 0.41 0.95
CA THR A 92 -14.00 0.23 -0.50
C THR A 92 -14.50 -1.16 -0.92
N SER A 93 -15.54 -1.63 -0.27
CA SER A 93 -16.03 -3.01 -0.34
C SER A 93 -16.57 -3.47 -1.70
N GLN A 94 -16.77 -2.56 -2.66
CA GLN A 94 -17.25 -2.85 -4.02
C GLN A 94 -16.10 -3.03 -5.04
N SER A 95 -14.84 -2.93 -4.60
CA SER A 95 -13.68 -3.06 -5.49
C SER A 95 -13.52 -4.47 -6.05
N ALA A 96 -13.07 -4.58 -7.29
CA ALA A 96 -12.66 -5.85 -7.91
C ALA A 96 -11.37 -6.42 -7.29
N GLY A 97 -10.59 -5.56 -6.63
CA GLY A 97 -9.38 -5.90 -5.89
C GLY A 97 -8.74 -4.68 -5.25
N TRP A 98 -7.74 -4.91 -4.43
CA TRP A 98 -7.01 -3.88 -3.69
C TRP A 98 -5.52 -3.98 -3.93
N MET A 99 -4.87 -2.86 -4.25
CA MET A 99 -3.41 -2.77 -4.24
C MET A 99 -2.97 -1.97 -3.01
N PHE A 100 -2.21 -2.62 -2.13
CA PHE A 100 -1.76 -2.04 -0.87
C PHE A 100 -0.36 -1.46 -1.00
N PHE A 101 -0.23 -0.20 -0.60
CA PHE A 101 1.00 0.56 -0.58
C PHE A 101 1.39 0.91 0.85
N ASN A 102 2.67 0.80 1.18
CA ASN A 102 3.18 1.41 2.41
C ASN A 102 3.51 2.90 2.15
N GLY A 103 3.17 3.78 3.08
CA GLY A 103 3.45 5.22 2.96
C GLY A 103 4.95 5.57 2.98
N ASP A 104 5.83 4.62 3.33
CA ASP A 104 7.28 4.79 3.45
C ASP A 104 8.08 4.29 2.23
N MET A 105 7.55 4.49 1.02
CA MET A 105 8.14 4.04 -0.25
C MET A 105 8.49 5.23 -1.18
N PRO A 106 9.41 6.13 -0.79
CA PRO A 106 9.64 7.39 -1.52
C PRO A 106 10.20 7.22 -2.93
N TRP A 107 10.74 6.06 -3.28
CA TRP A 107 11.26 5.76 -4.62
C TRP A 107 10.35 4.88 -5.48
N LEU A 108 9.10 4.67 -5.04
CA LEU A 108 8.09 3.98 -5.85
C LEU A 108 7.86 4.76 -7.16
N LYS A 109 7.77 4.03 -8.28
CA LYS A 109 7.48 4.60 -9.61
C LYS A 109 6.17 4.07 -10.15
N SER A 110 5.44 4.91 -10.88
CA SER A 110 4.18 4.53 -11.56
C SER A 110 4.38 3.38 -12.55
N ASP A 111 5.50 3.33 -13.27
CA ASP A 111 5.83 2.22 -14.18
C ASP A 111 5.85 0.87 -13.47
N THR A 112 6.33 0.85 -12.20
CA THR A 112 6.33 -0.38 -11.41
C THR A 112 4.91 -0.78 -11.04
N ILE A 113 4.06 0.18 -10.70
CA ILE A 113 2.63 -0.07 -10.42
C ILE A 113 1.96 -0.62 -11.68
N GLY A 114 2.17 0.04 -12.83
CA GLY A 114 1.65 -0.41 -14.13
C GLY A 114 2.05 -1.84 -14.46
N LYS A 115 3.35 -2.16 -14.31
CA LYS A 115 3.87 -3.53 -14.53
C LYS A 115 3.17 -4.58 -13.65
N LEU A 116 2.89 -4.26 -12.38
CA LEU A 116 2.18 -5.18 -11.49
C LEU A 116 0.72 -5.37 -11.89
N LEU A 117 0.07 -4.30 -12.35
CA LEU A 117 -1.33 -4.33 -12.80
C LEU A 117 -1.52 -5.16 -14.06
N GLU A 118 -0.50 -5.33 -14.91
CA GLU A 118 -0.55 -6.25 -16.07
C GLU A 118 -0.79 -7.71 -15.66
N TYR A 119 -0.45 -8.07 -14.42
CA TYR A 119 -0.62 -9.41 -13.85
C TYR A 119 -1.83 -9.50 -12.91
N ALA A 120 -2.56 -8.39 -12.69
CA ALA A 120 -3.73 -8.37 -11.82
C ALA A 120 -4.90 -9.08 -12.49
N ASP A 121 -5.42 -10.10 -11.82
CA ASP A 121 -6.60 -10.84 -12.25
C ASP A 121 -7.53 -11.14 -11.05
N ALA A 122 -8.63 -11.85 -11.29
CA ALA A 122 -9.60 -12.21 -10.26
C ALA A 122 -9.16 -13.36 -9.35
N ALA A 123 -8.03 -14.02 -9.65
CA ALA A 123 -7.61 -15.26 -9.02
C ALA A 123 -6.32 -15.14 -8.22
N HIS A 124 -5.36 -14.33 -8.65
CA HIS A 124 -4.00 -14.35 -8.10
C HIS A 124 -3.64 -13.09 -7.34
N ILE A 125 -2.94 -13.29 -6.23
CA ILE A 125 -2.26 -12.23 -5.48
C ILE A 125 -0.99 -11.88 -6.27
N VAL A 126 -0.77 -10.58 -6.57
CA VAL A 126 0.42 -10.14 -7.31
C VAL A 126 1.42 -9.52 -6.34
N VAL A 127 2.63 -10.08 -6.30
CA VAL A 127 3.70 -9.68 -5.38
C VAL A 127 4.96 -9.34 -6.19
N PRO A 128 5.49 -8.11 -6.11
CA PRO A 128 6.77 -7.79 -6.72
C PRO A 128 7.91 -8.53 -6.03
N ARG A 129 8.91 -8.96 -6.81
CA ARG A 129 10.07 -9.68 -6.28
C ARG A 129 11.36 -9.17 -6.89
N TYR A 130 12.34 -8.82 -6.05
CA TYR A 130 13.71 -8.54 -6.43
C TYR A 130 14.61 -9.71 -6.01
N GLY A 131 15.14 -10.43 -6.99
CA GLY A 131 15.78 -11.73 -6.74
C GLY A 131 14.82 -12.68 -6.01
N SER A 132 15.20 -13.17 -4.83
CA SER A 132 14.35 -14.01 -3.97
C SER A 132 13.48 -13.25 -2.96
N ARG A 133 13.60 -11.91 -2.88
CA ARG A 133 12.96 -11.11 -1.84
C ARG A 133 11.64 -10.51 -2.33
N PRO A 134 10.48 -10.86 -1.70
CA PRO A 134 9.21 -10.23 -2.00
C PRO A 134 9.19 -8.78 -1.47
N GLY A 135 8.46 -7.92 -2.17
CA GLY A 135 8.36 -6.50 -1.87
C GLY A 135 6.93 -5.98 -1.80
N GLN A 136 6.79 -4.68 -2.01
CA GLN A 136 5.56 -3.91 -2.06
C GLN A 136 5.57 -3.06 -3.33
N PRO A 137 4.40 -2.60 -3.85
CA PRO A 137 3.04 -2.85 -3.37
C PRO A 137 2.55 -4.27 -3.69
N VAL A 138 1.48 -4.74 -3.01
CA VAL A 138 0.89 -6.05 -3.23
C VAL A 138 -0.58 -5.90 -3.64
N TYR A 139 -0.97 -6.59 -4.70
CA TYR A 139 -2.37 -6.66 -5.14
C TYR A 139 -3.04 -7.92 -4.60
N PHE A 140 -4.28 -7.76 -4.12
CA PHE A 140 -5.18 -8.84 -3.74
C PHE A 140 -6.49 -8.71 -4.51
N PRO A 141 -6.94 -9.73 -5.25
CA PRO A 141 -8.25 -9.73 -5.89
C PRO A 141 -9.38 -9.85 -4.87
N ALA A 142 -10.60 -9.48 -5.29
CA ALA A 142 -11.80 -9.52 -4.44
C ALA A 142 -12.09 -10.92 -3.85
N ALA A 143 -11.58 -11.97 -4.46
CA ALA A 143 -11.68 -13.34 -3.94
C ALA A 143 -11.07 -13.49 -2.52
N PHE A 144 -10.12 -12.64 -2.13
CA PHE A 144 -9.50 -12.64 -0.80
C PHE A 144 -10.14 -11.65 0.18
N LYS A 145 -11.28 -11.02 -0.17
CA LYS A 145 -11.94 -10.02 0.68
C LYS A 145 -12.23 -10.54 2.08
N ALA A 146 -12.77 -11.74 2.20
CA ALA A 146 -13.12 -12.32 3.50
C ALA A 146 -11.89 -12.51 4.39
N GLU A 147 -10.77 -12.99 3.81
CA GLU A 147 -9.51 -13.18 4.54
C GLU A 147 -8.84 -11.85 4.90
N LEU A 148 -8.92 -10.83 4.02
CA LEU A 148 -8.43 -9.49 4.31
C LEU A 148 -9.19 -8.85 5.47
N LEU A 149 -10.51 -9.03 5.53
CA LEU A 149 -11.37 -8.54 6.62
C LEU A 149 -11.17 -9.31 7.95
N ALA A 150 -10.70 -10.56 7.88
CA ALA A 150 -10.40 -11.39 9.04
C ALA A 150 -8.99 -11.21 9.60
N LEU A 151 -8.17 -10.34 9.01
CA LEU A 151 -6.80 -10.10 9.47
C LEU A 151 -6.77 -9.51 10.89
N THR A 152 -5.83 -9.99 11.70
CA THR A 152 -5.59 -9.51 13.06
C THR A 152 -4.09 -9.34 13.33
N GLY A 153 -3.74 -8.49 14.29
CA GLY A 153 -2.36 -8.27 14.72
C GLY A 153 -1.49 -7.50 13.71
N ASP A 154 -0.19 -7.72 13.76
CA ASP A 154 0.79 -6.88 13.01
C ASP A 154 1.33 -7.55 11.73
N HIS A 155 0.67 -8.57 11.22
CA HIS A 155 1.18 -9.38 10.10
C HIS A 155 0.70 -8.93 8.71
N GLY A 156 -0.33 -8.08 8.63
CA GLY A 156 -0.93 -7.62 7.37
C GLY A 156 -1.26 -8.79 6.42
N GLY A 157 -1.22 -8.54 5.11
CA GLY A 157 -1.54 -9.57 4.09
C GLY A 157 -0.53 -10.71 3.95
N ARG A 158 0.61 -10.69 4.66
CA ARG A 158 1.66 -11.73 4.54
C ARG A 158 1.16 -13.12 4.92
N THR A 159 0.25 -13.21 5.88
CA THR A 159 -0.34 -14.49 6.30
C THR A 159 -1.14 -15.10 5.16
N ILE A 160 -1.94 -14.31 4.45
CA ILE A 160 -2.72 -14.78 3.29
C ILE A 160 -1.78 -15.27 2.19
N ILE A 161 -0.75 -14.49 1.85
CA ILE A 161 0.25 -14.88 0.83
C ILE A 161 0.88 -16.24 1.17
N ARG A 162 1.24 -16.46 2.43
CA ARG A 162 1.86 -17.71 2.89
C ARG A 162 0.91 -18.90 2.86
N ASN A 163 -0.38 -18.66 3.11
CA ASN A 163 -1.39 -19.72 3.14
C ASN A 163 -1.85 -20.15 1.73
N HIS A 164 -1.61 -19.32 0.70
CA HIS A 164 -2.04 -19.56 -0.67
C HIS A 164 -0.87 -19.48 -1.67
N PRO A 165 0.21 -20.26 -1.52
CA PRO A 165 1.40 -20.16 -2.36
C PRO A 165 1.11 -20.45 -3.84
N ASP A 166 0.12 -21.28 -4.13
CA ASP A 166 -0.40 -21.64 -5.46
C ASP A 166 -1.18 -20.49 -6.14
N ARG A 167 -1.63 -19.51 -5.35
CA ARG A 167 -2.37 -18.33 -5.81
C ARG A 167 -1.53 -17.06 -5.82
N VAL A 168 -0.21 -17.16 -5.77
CA VAL A 168 0.69 -16.01 -5.78
C VAL A 168 1.44 -15.90 -7.10
N CYS A 169 1.24 -14.81 -7.82
CA CYS A 169 2.04 -14.41 -8.97
C CYS A 169 3.19 -13.51 -8.52
N TYR A 170 4.43 -14.01 -8.60
CA TYR A 170 5.61 -13.21 -8.31
C TYR A 170 6.11 -12.51 -9.58
N VAL A 171 6.07 -11.18 -9.58
CA VAL A 171 6.52 -10.35 -10.71
C VAL A 171 7.95 -9.88 -10.47
N PRO A 172 8.92 -10.27 -11.31
CA PRO A 172 10.30 -9.83 -11.15
C PRO A 172 10.43 -8.33 -11.46
N ILE A 173 11.08 -7.60 -10.54
CA ILE A 173 11.38 -6.17 -10.64
C ILE A 173 12.88 -5.96 -10.49
N ASP A 174 13.49 -5.24 -11.42
CA ASP A 174 14.95 -5.08 -11.51
C ASP A 174 15.51 -4.00 -10.55
N ARG A 175 14.68 -3.43 -9.67
CA ARG A 175 15.09 -2.29 -8.84
C ARG A 175 15.10 -2.63 -7.35
N ALA A 176 16.29 -2.55 -6.75
CA ALA A 176 16.53 -2.82 -5.33
C ALA A 176 15.78 -1.86 -4.37
N TRP A 177 15.26 -0.71 -4.85
CA TRP A 177 14.56 0.28 -4.02
C TRP A 177 13.32 -0.28 -3.30
N MET A 178 12.68 -1.34 -3.82
CA MET A 178 11.58 -2.03 -3.15
C MET A 178 11.95 -2.55 -1.75
N LEU A 179 13.23 -2.74 -1.50
CA LEU A 179 13.77 -3.26 -0.26
C LEU A 179 14.33 -2.16 0.64
N ILE A 180 14.43 -0.93 0.12
CA ILE A 180 14.96 0.21 0.86
C ILE A 180 13.84 0.77 1.74
N ARG A 181 13.82 0.34 2.99
CA ARG A 181 13.17 1.10 4.05
C ARG A 181 14.17 2.16 4.51
N LEU A 182 13.79 3.43 4.47
CA LEU A 182 14.58 4.47 5.12
C LEU A 182 14.75 4.10 6.60
N ARG A 183 15.89 3.51 6.94
CA ARG A 183 16.39 3.55 8.30
C ARG A 183 16.89 4.98 8.49
N VAL A 184 16.11 5.80 9.16
CA VAL A 184 16.59 7.12 9.59
C VAL A 184 17.85 6.86 10.41
N MET A 185 18.98 7.28 9.83
CA MET A 185 20.27 7.15 10.51
C MET A 185 20.18 7.94 11.80
N ARG A 186 20.49 7.28 12.90
CA ARG A 186 20.77 7.97 14.18
C ARG A 186 21.99 8.86 13.93
N ARG A 187 21.83 10.15 14.08
CA ARG A 187 22.94 11.03 14.48
C ARG A 187 23.09 10.99 15.98
#